data_781d0dbccd6abb5dde99f5eeb71cd817
#
_entry.id   781d0dbccd6abb5dde99f5eeb71cd817
#
_cell.length_a   1.000
_cell.length_b   1.000
_cell.length_c   1.000
_cell.angle_alpha   90.00
_cell.angle_beta   90.00
_cell.angle_gamma   90.00
#
_symmetry.space_group_name_H-M   'P 1'
#
loop_
_entity.id
_entity.type
_entity.pdbx_description
1 polymer ?
#
loop_
_entity_poly.entity_id
_entity_poly.type
_entity_poly.pdbx_seq_one_letter_code
_entity_poly.pdbx_strand_id
1 'polypeptide(L)'
;MTDATVAIRNAVKPYLASLEAGDTVLVAVSGGADSLALAYAILKESQANAITAIGVTIDHQLQSGSQVQAEKVEAQLKRMGYEKVITRKVVVTTQSGIEAGARDARYQALAACAAQEKATQIFLGHTRDDQAETVLLGLARGSGTRSLSGMAIKNGIYLR
;
A
#
# COMPACT_ATOMS: atom_id res chain seq x y z
N MET A 1 -12.59 -9.06 18.89
CA MET A 1 -11.66 -8.22 18.10
C MET A 1 -10.40 -8.06 18.92
N THR A 2 -9.21 -8.34 18.39
CA THR A 2 -7.96 -8.21 19.14
C THR A 2 -7.59 -6.73 19.32
N ASP A 3 -6.82 -6.40 20.38
CA ASP A 3 -6.34 -5.02 20.62
C ASP A 3 -5.60 -4.44 19.41
N ALA A 4 -4.79 -5.26 18.71
CA ALA A 4 -4.09 -4.86 17.50
C ALA A 4 -5.03 -4.45 16.35
N THR A 5 -6.14 -5.17 16.16
CA THR A 5 -7.15 -4.82 15.14
C THR A 5 -7.80 -3.48 15.44
N VAL A 6 -8.10 -3.21 16.72
CA VAL A 6 -8.67 -1.94 17.16
C VAL A 6 -7.67 -0.79 16.95
N ALA A 7 -6.41 -1.02 17.29
CA ALA A 7 -5.34 -0.03 17.14
C ALA A 7 -5.17 0.40 15.68
N ILE A 8 -5.08 -0.56 14.73
CA ILE A 8 -4.94 -0.27 13.31
C ILE A 8 -6.17 0.48 12.77
N ARG A 9 -7.38 0.07 13.15
CA ARG A 9 -8.60 0.77 12.75
C ARG A 9 -8.63 2.21 13.27
N ASN A 10 -8.25 2.42 14.52
CA ASN A 10 -8.18 3.77 15.10
C ASN A 10 -7.11 4.64 14.40
N ALA A 11 -6.00 4.05 13.96
CA ALA A 11 -4.95 4.76 13.23
C ALA A 11 -5.39 5.25 11.84
N VAL A 12 -6.27 4.51 11.14
CA VAL A 12 -6.73 4.89 9.79
C VAL A 12 -7.95 5.80 9.81
N LYS A 13 -8.76 5.80 10.87
CA LYS A 13 -9.98 6.61 11.00
C LYS A 13 -9.82 8.09 10.65
N PRO A 14 -8.82 8.83 11.17
CA PRO A 14 -8.68 10.26 10.88
C PRO A 14 -8.50 10.56 9.38
N TYR A 15 -7.83 9.66 8.65
CA TYR A 15 -7.58 9.84 7.23
C TYR A 15 -8.83 9.60 6.39
N LEU A 16 -9.63 8.59 6.74
CA LEU A 16 -10.89 8.31 6.05
C LEU A 16 -11.98 9.30 6.42
N ALA A 17 -12.02 9.78 7.67
CA ALA A 17 -12.95 10.81 8.10
C ALA A 17 -12.73 12.18 7.42
N SER A 18 -11.58 12.41 6.80
CA SER A 18 -11.29 13.61 6.02
C SER A 18 -11.76 13.53 4.56
N LEU A 19 -12.30 12.41 4.14
CA LEU A 19 -12.83 12.16 2.79
C LEU A 19 -14.34 12.35 2.74
N GLU A 20 -14.84 12.56 1.53
CA GLU A 20 -16.29 12.70 1.30
C GLU A 20 -16.94 11.35 0.98
N ALA A 21 -18.22 11.22 1.28
CA ALA A 21 -18.99 10.04 0.90
C ALA A 21 -18.98 9.89 -0.63
N GLY A 22 -18.68 8.69 -1.11
CA GLY A 22 -18.49 8.39 -2.53
C GLY A 22 -17.05 8.48 -3.03
N ASP A 23 -16.12 9.00 -2.22
CA ASP A 23 -14.71 8.96 -2.54
C ASP A 23 -14.19 7.52 -2.72
N THR A 24 -13.16 7.38 -3.54
CA THR A 24 -12.48 6.09 -3.76
C THR A 24 -11.08 6.14 -3.18
N VAL A 25 -10.69 5.09 -2.47
CA VAL A 25 -9.33 4.90 -1.98
C VAL A 25 -8.73 3.59 -2.47
N LEU A 26 -7.43 3.56 -2.72
CA LEU A 26 -6.69 2.35 -3.02
C LEU A 26 -5.91 1.87 -1.80
N VAL A 27 -5.83 0.56 -1.65
CA VAL A 27 -4.97 -0.08 -0.65
C VAL A 27 -4.00 -1.01 -1.36
N ALA A 28 -2.71 -0.71 -1.26
CA ALA A 28 -1.66 -1.54 -1.85
C ALA A 28 -1.35 -2.72 -0.92
N VAL A 29 -1.55 -3.94 -1.43
CA VAL A 29 -1.41 -5.18 -0.64
C VAL A 29 -0.37 -6.08 -1.27
N SER A 30 0.70 -6.36 -0.52
CA SER A 30 1.78 -7.28 -0.93
C SER A 30 1.52 -8.75 -0.56
N GLY A 31 0.54 -8.99 0.32
CA GLY A 31 0.25 -10.30 0.90
C GLY A 31 0.95 -10.57 2.24
N GLY A 32 1.80 -9.66 2.70
CA GLY A 32 2.35 -9.71 4.06
C GLY A 32 1.29 -9.33 5.11
N ALA A 33 1.51 -9.77 6.36
CA ALA A 33 0.57 -9.59 7.46
C ALA A 33 0.15 -8.12 7.66
N ASP A 34 1.11 -7.19 7.61
CA ASP A 34 0.85 -5.76 7.83
C ASP A 34 -0.03 -5.16 6.75
N SER A 35 0.25 -5.48 5.47
CA SER A 35 -0.56 -5.01 4.35
C SER A 35 -1.98 -5.58 4.36
N LEU A 36 -2.15 -6.82 4.81
CA LEU A 36 -3.47 -7.45 4.97
C LEU A 36 -4.24 -6.86 6.16
N ALA A 37 -3.55 -6.58 7.27
CA ALA A 37 -4.15 -5.94 8.43
C ALA A 37 -4.62 -4.50 8.11
N LEU A 38 -3.79 -3.75 7.38
CA LEU A 38 -4.17 -2.44 6.86
C LEU A 38 -5.38 -2.53 5.93
N ALA A 39 -5.37 -3.49 4.99
CA ALA A 39 -6.50 -3.70 4.07
C ALA A 39 -7.80 -3.98 4.83
N TYR A 40 -7.76 -4.82 5.87
CA TYR A 40 -8.93 -5.07 6.71
C TYR A 40 -9.43 -3.80 7.39
N ALA A 41 -8.54 -3.02 7.99
CA ALA A 41 -8.89 -1.79 8.69
C ALA A 41 -9.52 -0.76 7.74
N ILE A 42 -8.88 -0.52 6.59
CA ILE A 42 -9.39 0.42 5.57
C ILE A 42 -10.77 -0.02 5.08
N LEU A 43 -10.96 -1.29 4.75
CA LEU A 43 -12.26 -1.79 4.29
C LEU A 43 -13.37 -1.51 5.31
N LYS A 44 -13.13 -1.81 6.59
CA LYS A 44 -14.13 -1.63 7.64
C LYS A 44 -14.47 -0.16 7.90
N GLU A 45 -13.46 0.70 7.93
CA GLU A 45 -13.69 2.13 8.14
C GLU A 45 -14.25 2.81 6.89
N SER A 46 -13.89 2.37 5.67
CA SER A 46 -14.48 2.86 4.43
C SER A 46 -15.97 2.56 4.34
N GLN A 47 -16.39 1.34 4.69
CA GLN A 47 -17.81 0.96 4.74
C GLN A 47 -18.61 1.84 5.70
N ALA A 48 -18.02 2.18 6.87
CA ALA A 48 -18.66 3.04 7.87
C ALA A 48 -18.82 4.51 7.39
N ASN A 49 -18.01 4.95 6.43
CA ASN A 49 -18.00 6.33 5.93
C ASN A 49 -18.51 6.46 4.48
N ALA A 50 -19.14 5.43 3.93
CA ALA A 50 -19.62 5.38 2.54
C ALA A 50 -18.52 5.68 1.50
N ILE A 51 -17.30 5.20 1.75
CA ILE A 51 -16.12 5.32 0.88
C ILE A 51 -15.90 3.99 0.16
N THR A 52 -15.51 4.04 -1.10
CA THR A 52 -15.18 2.86 -1.88
C THR A 52 -13.71 2.49 -1.68
N ALA A 53 -13.44 1.32 -1.11
CA ALA A 53 -12.09 0.78 -0.98
C ALA A 53 -11.80 -0.25 -2.08
N ILE A 54 -10.69 -0.06 -2.81
CA ILE A 54 -10.21 -0.97 -3.86
C ILE A 54 -8.87 -1.55 -3.43
N GLY A 55 -8.75 -2.87 -3.41
CA GLY A 55 -7.48 -3.56 -3.16
C GLY A 55 -6.61 -3.59 -4.43
N VAL A 56 -5.33 -3.28 -4.31
CA VAL A 56 -4.38 -3.34 -5.43
C VAL A 56 -3.19 -4.21 -5.05
N THR A 57 -2.90 -5.23 -5.84
CA THR A 57 -1.67 -6.02 -5.72
C THR A 57 -0.82 -5.87 -6.97
N ILE A 58 0.51 -5.77 -6.78
CA ILE A 58 1.47 -5.60 -7.86
C ILE A 58 2.30 -6.87 -7.99
N ASP A 59 2.26 -7.49 -9.16
CA ASP A 59 3.11 -8.60 -9.54
C ASP A 59 4.34 -8.06 -10.28
N HIS A 60 5.50 -8.10 -9.63
CA HIS A 60 6.77 -7.62 -10.18
C HIS A 60 7.43 -8.60 -11.15
N GLN A 61 6.91 -9.81 -11.30
CA GLN A 61 7.43 -10.87 -12.18
C GLN A 61 8.92 -11.20 -11.96
N LEU A 62 9.47 -10.89 -10.76
CA LEU A 62 10.89 -11.10 -10.45
C LEU A 62 11.20 -12.54 -10.02
N GLN A 63 10.22 -13.30 -9.59
CA GLN A 63 10.39 -14.67 -9.08
C GLN A 63 9.39 -15.62 -9.73
N SER A 64 9.83 -16.87 -9.94
CA SER A 64 8.90 -17.94 -10.30
C SER A 64 7.85 -18.10 -9.19
N GLY A 65 6.56 -18.00 -9.54
CA GLY A 65 5.46 -18.05 -8.57
C GLY A 65 4.91 -16.71 -8.12
N SER A 66 5.44 -15.58 -8.57
CA SER A 66 4.91 -14.24 -8.25
C SER A 66 3.45 -14.07 -8.68
N GLN A 67 3.06 -14.68 -9.82
CA GLN A 67 1.67 -14.71 -10.26
C GLN A 67 0.77 -15.47 -9.28
N VAL A 68 1.21 -16.64 -8.80
CA VAL A 68 0.44 -17.44 -7.81
C VAL A 68 0.27 -16.67 -6.51
N GLN A 69 1.30 -15.92 -6.11
CA GLN A 69 1.21 -15.07 -4.93
C GLN A 69 0.20 -13.93 -5.13
N ALA A 70 0.19 -13.28 -6.29
CA ALA A 70 -0.78 -12.23 -6.60
C ALA A 70 -2.23 -12.77 -6.63
N GLU A 71 -2.44 -13.95 -7.20
CA GLU A 71 -3.74 -14.64 -7.19
C GLU A 71 -4.21 -14.98 -5.76
N LYS A 72 -3.29 -15.41 -4.88
CA LYS A 72 -3.61 -15.65 -3.45
C LYS A 72 -4.05 -14.36 -2.76
N VAL A 73 -3.34 -13.26 -2.98
CA VAL A 73 -3.68 -11.95 -2.41
C VAL A 73 -5.05 -11.50 -2.91
N GLU A 74 -5.33 -11.62 -4.20
CA GLU A 74 -6.62 -11.30 -4.78
C GLU A 74 -7.75 -12.11 -4.13
N ALA A 75 -7.56 -13.42 -4.00
CA ALA A 75 -8.52 -14.31 -3.34
C ALA A 75 -8.73 -13.95 -1.86
N GLN A 76 -7.67 -13.54 -1.14
CA GLN A 76 -7.77 -13.11 0.25
C GLN A 76 -8.57 -11.80 0.38
N LEU A 77 -8.32 -10.81 -0.47
CA LEU A 77 -9.04 -9.54 -0.47
C LEU A 77 -10.53 -9.74 -0.81
N LYS A 78 -10.84 -10.57 -1.80
CA LYS A 78 -12.23 -10.93 -2.13
C LYS A 78 -12.95 -11.60 -0.94
N ARG A 79 -12.29 -12.56 -0.26
CA ARG A 79 -12.84 -13.19 0.95
C ARG A 79 -12.99 -12.21 2.12
N MET A 80 -12.16 -11.19 2.20
CA MET A 80 -12.24 -10.12 3.20
C MET A 80 -13.45 -9.21 2.96
N GLY A 81 -13.99 -9.17 1.73
CA GLY A 81 -15.16 -8.41 1.33
C GLY A 81 -14.87 -7.22 0.39
N TYR A 82 -13.69 -7.17 -0.21
CA TYR A 82 -13.42 -6.19 -1.27
C TYR A 82 -14.25 -6.51 -2.52
N GLU A 83 -15.09 -5.59 -2.97
CA GLU A 83 -15.89 -5.76 -4.18
C GLU A 83 -15.02 -5.67 -5.44
N LYS A 84 -13.97 -4.83 -5.40
CA LYS A 84 -13.03 -4.67 -6.49
C LYS A 84 -11.60 -4.90 -6.01
N VAL A 85 -10.88 -5.74 -6.75
CA VAL A 85 -9.45 -5.98 -6.57
C VAL A 85 -8.77 -5.85 -7.92
N ILE A 86 -7.67 -5.12 -7.96
CA ILE A 86 -6.86 -4.90 -9.17
C ILE A 86 -5.52 -5.61 -8.98
N THR A 87 -5.21 -6.52 -9.90
CA THR A 87 -3.87 -7.12 -10.00
C THR A 87 -3.15 -6.47 -11.19
N ARG A 88 -1.97 -5.88 -10.95
CA ARG A 88 -1.13 -5.27 -11.99
C ARG A 88 0.18 -6.01 -12.13
N LYS A 89 0.48 -6.45 -13.34
CA LYS A 89 1.81 -6.95 -13.71
C LYS A 89 2.67 -5.77 -14.12
N VAL A 90 3.90 -5.72 -13.62
CA VAL A 90 4.88 -4.68 -13.96
C VAL A 90 6.17 -5.33 -14.42
N VAL A 91 6.82 -4.68 -15.38
CA VAL A 91 8.17 -5.05 -15.81
C VAL A 91 9.15 -4.17 -15.06
N VAL A 92 10.09 -4.79 -14.38
CA VAL A 92 11.12 -4.07 -13.61
C VAL A 92 12.30 -3.77 -14.55
N THR A 93 12.61 -2.49 -14.72
CA THR A 93 13.83 -2.07 -15.43
C THR A 93 15.01 -2.04 -14.46
N THR A 94 16.14 -2.60 -14.86
CA THR A 94 17.31 -2.81 -13.97
C THR A 94 18.34 -1.69 -14.00
N GLN A 95 18.09 -0.59 -14.72
CA GLN A 95 19.05 0.50 -14.90
C GLN A 95 19.56 1.14 -13.60
N SER A 96 18.72 1.18 -12.56
CA SER A 96 19.07 1.74 -11.25
C SER A 96 19.22 0.67 -10.14
N GLY A 97 19.35 -0.60 -10.55
CA GLY A 97 19.29 -1.75 -9.66
C GLY A 97 17.86 -2.34 -9.56
N ILE A 98 17.79 -3.65 -9.32
CA ILE A 98 16.53 -4.40 -9.33
C ILE A 98 15.53 -3.84 -8.30
N GLU A 99 15.99 -3.53 -7.10
CA GLU A 99 15.15 -3.08 -6.00
C GLU A 99 14.58 -1.66 -6.26
N ALA A 100 15.42 -0.74 -6.70
CA ALA A 100 14.99 0.61 -7.07
C ALA A 100 14.02 0.59 -8.25
N GLY A 101 14.32 -0.20 -9.29
CA GLY A 101 13.45 -0.38 -10.44
C GLY A 101 12.08 -0.99 -10.07
N ALA A 102 12.06 -1.99 -9.17
CA ALA A 102 10.82 -2.58 -8.67
C ALA A 102 9.98 -1.58 -7.87
N ARG A 103 10.64 -0.76 -7.05
CA ARG A 103 9.98 0.32 -6.29
C ARG A 103 9.35 1.34 -7.23
N ASP A 104 10.08 1.83 -8.21
CA ASP A 104 9.59 2.82 -9.18
C ASP A 104 8.43 2.27 -10.01
N ALA A 105 8.56 1.06 -10.53
CA ALA A 105 7.49 0.38 -11.26
C ALA A 105 6.22 0.21 -10.41
N ARG A 106 6.37 -0.12 -9.12
CA ARG A 106 5.25 -0.21 -8.18
C ARG A 106 4.53 1.12 -8.03
N TYR A 107 5.27 2.23 -7.78
CA TYR A 107 4.64 3.54 -7.61
C TYR A 107 3.96 4.03 -8.88
N GLN A 108 4.56 3.81 -10.05
CA GLN A 108 3.95 4.14 -11.35
C GLN A 108 2.66 3.35 -11.57
N ALA A 109 2.65 2.05 -11.29
CA ALA A 109 1.47 1.22 -11.42
C ALA A 109 0.35 1.64 -10.46
N LEU A 110 0.68 1.97 -9.21
CA LEU A 110 -0.29 2.47 -8.23
C LEU A 110 -0.87 3.82 -8.64
N ALA A 111 -0.04 4.76 -9.14
CA ALA A 111 -0.50 6.04 -9.64
C ALA A 111 -1.43 5.89 -10.85
N ALA A 112 -1.10 4.99 -11.78
CA ALA A 112 -1.96 4.69 -12.93
C ALA A 112 -3.31 4.10 -12.50
N CYS A 113 -3.33 3.18 -11.52
CA CYS A 113 -4.57 2.66 -10.94
C CYS A 113 -5.39 3.77 -10.28
N ALA A 114 -4.74 4.66 -9.51
CA ALA A 114 -5.44 5.76 -8.85
C ALA A 114 -6.09 6.71 -9.85
N ALA A 115 -5.39 7.06 -10.93
CA ALA A 115 -5.94 7.90 -11.98
C ALA A 115 -7.13 7.23 -12.69
N GLN A 116 -7.01 5.93 -13.01
CA GLN A 116 -8.06 5.16 -13.65
C GLN A 116 -9.33 5.05 -12.79
N GLU A 117 -9.16 4.83 -11.48
CA GLU A 117 -10.25 4.67 -10.53
C GLU A 117 -10.69 6.00 -9.89
N LYS A 118 -10.09 7.11 -10.26
CA LYS A 118 -10.30 8.45 -9.65
C LYS A 118 -10.12 8.43 -8.14
N ALA A 119 -9.16 7.63 -7.66
CA ALA A 119 -8.91 7.49 -6.24
C ALA A 119 -8.23 8.74 -5.65
N THR A 120 -8.72 9.18 -4.52
CA THR A 120 -8.22 10.37 -3.82
C THR A 120 -6.96 10.07 -2.99
N GLN A 121 -6.83 8.83 -2.50
CA GLN A 121 -5.72 8.40 -1.65
C GLN A 121 -5.30 6.95 -1.95
N ILE A 122 -4.01 6.67 -1.71
CA ILE A 122 -3.41 5.33 -1.78
C ILE A 122 -2.78 5.01 -0.42
N PHE A 123 -3.29 3.98 0.24
CA PHE A 123 -2.76 3.49 1.51
C PHE A 123 -1.68 2.43 1.29
N LEU A 124 -0.54 2.58 1.97
CA LEU A 124 0.62 1.70 1.90
C LEU A 124 0.93 1.15 3.29
N GLY A 125 1.02 -0.18 3.42
CA GLY A 125 1.39 -0.83 4.68
C GLY A 125 2.89 -0.79 4.92
N HIS A 126 3.40 0.34 5.45
CA HIS A 126 4.77 0.46 5.94
C HIS A 126 4.76 0.47 7.47
N THR A 127 5.68 -0.29 8.07
CA THR A 127 5.85 -0.39 9.51
C THR A 127 6.90 0.59 10.04
N ARG A 128 7.03 0.68 11.36
CA ARG A 128 8.14 1.40 11.99
C ARG A 128 9.49 0.79 11.64
N ASP A 129 9.54 -0.54 11.46
CA ASP A 129 10.77 -1.25 11.09
C ASP A 129 11.18 -0.90 9.65
N ASP A 130 10.24 -0.78 8.71
CA ASP A 130 10.50 -0.27 7.35
C ASP A 130 11.06 1.17 7.40
N GLN A 131 10.57 2.00 8.32
CA GLN A 131 11.09 3.34 8.55
C GLN A 131 12.53 3.29 9.06
N ALA A 132 12.80 2.46 10.08
CA ALA A 132 14.13 2.30 10.64
C ALA A 132 15.12 1.77 9.59
N GLU A 133 14.74 0.79 8.81
CA GLU A 133 15.54 0.25 7.71
C GLU A 133 15.85 1.35 6.67
N THR A 134 14.86 2.14 6.28
CA THR A 134 15.05 3.26 5.33
C THR A 134 16.07 4.27 5.86
N VAL A 135 16.00 4.62 7.14
CA VAL A 135 16.95 5.54 7.79
C VAL A 135 18.36 4.93 7.82
N LEU A 136 18.49 3.67 8.25
CA LEU A 136 19.77 2.97 8.35
C LEU A 136 20.46 2.82 7.00
N LEU A 137 19.72 2.43 5.96
CA LEU A 137 20.24 2.34 4.60
C LEU A 137 20.67 3.71 4.04
N GLY A 138 19.91 4.75 4.34
CA GLY A 138 20.27 6.11 3.99
C GLY A 138 21.56 6.58 4.67
N LEU A 139 21.74 6.30 5.95
CA LEU A 139 22.97 6.58 6.69
C LEU A 139 24.16 5.80 6.14
N ALA A 140 23.98 4.51 5.87
CA ALA A 140 25.04 3.66 5.30
C ALA A 140 25.51 4.14 3.92
N ARG A 141 24.64 4.78 3.15
CA ARG A 141 24.94 5.38 1.83
C ARG A 141 25.48 6.82 1.92
N GLY A 142 25.65 7.37 3.12
CA GLY A 142 26.16 8.74 3.33
C GLY A 142 25.19 9.86 2.94
N SER A 143 23.88 9.60 2.92
CA SER A 143 22.87 10.57 2.46
C SER A 143 22.60 11.73 3.45
N GLY A 144 23.37 11.86 4.52
CA GLY A 144 23.30 12.97 5.47
C GLY A 144 21.99 13.08 6.25
N THR A 145 21.67 14.29 6.71
CA THR A 145 20.50 14.56 7.60
C THR A 145 19.15 14.26 6.97
N ARG A 146 19.02 14.25 5.64
CA ARG A 146 17.78 13.89 4.94
C ARG A 146 17.36 12.44 5.22
N SER A 147 18.31 11.55 5.46
CA SER A 147 18.04 10.14 5.77
C SER A 147 17.40 9.95 7.15
N LEU A 148 17.64 10.88 8.07
CA LEU A 148 17.11 10.81 9.44
C LEU A 148 15.60 11.06 9.51
N SER A 149 15.02 11.73 8.52
CA SER A 149 13.58 12.04 8.50
C SER A 149 12.70 10.82 8.12
N GLY A 150 13.30 9.73 7.61
CA GLY A 150 12.56 8.57 7.17
C GLY A 150 11.58 8.86 6.03
N MET A 151 10.54 8.02 5.91
CA MET A 151 9.46 8.23 4.95
C MET A 151 8.39 9.15 5.54
N ALA A 152 7.96 10.17 4.81
CA ALA A 152 6.83 11.01 5.22
C ALA A 152 5.53 10.16 5.29
N ILE A 153 4.71 10.39 6.34
CA ILE A 153 3.41 9.73 6.50
C ILE A 153 2.52 10.00 5.28
N LYS A 154 2.50 11.25 4.81
CA LYS A 154 1.77 11.65 3.60
C LYS A 154 2.74 12.23 2.58
N ASN A 155 2.64 11.74 1.35
CA ASN A 155 3.38 12.26 0.20
C ASN A 155 2.46 12.28 -1.02
N GLY A 156 1.92 13.46 -1.35
CA GLY A 156 0.90 13.58 -2.38
C GLY A 156 -0.36 12.77 -2.01
N ILE A 157 -0.75 11.83 -2.87
CA ILE A 157 -1.88 10.92 -2.66
C ILE A 157 -1.54 9.67 -1.83
N TYR A 158 -0.27 9.47 -1.48
CA TYR A 158 0.19 8.29 -0.73
C TYR A 158 0.16 8.56 0.77
N LEU A 159 -0.42 7.61 1.52
CA LEU A 159 -0.43 7.51 2.98
C LEU A 159 0.29 6.23 3.42
N ARG A 160 1.15 6.35 4.46
CA ARG A 160 1.96 5.24 4.98
C ARG A 160 1.74 5.04 6.44
#